data_3200da2d16888a94c6fff1b96368eebf
#
_entry.id   3200da2d16888a94c6fff1b96368eebf
#
_cell.length_a   1.000
_cell.length_b   1.000
_cell.length_c   1.000
_cell.angle_alpha   90.00
_cell.angle_beta   90.00
_cell.angle_gamma   90.00
#
_symmetry.space_group_name_H-M   'P 1'
#
loop_
_entity.id
_entity.type
_entity.pdbx_description
1 polymer ?
#
loop_
_entity_poly.entity_id
_entity_poly.type
_entity_poly.pdbx_seq_one_letter_code
_entity_poly.pdbx_strand_id
1 'polypeptide(L)'
;MWFPFSRYKVVGHSMEPTFRGGDTLWVNCWSYLFSSPKKKDVVVFNHNNKFLIKRVYKIGKNGFFLRGDNKKDSLDSRDLGFVSFKQIIGKVITHR
;
A
#
# COMPACT_ATOMS: atom_id res chain seq x y z
N MET A 1 -14.88 6.33 -14.12
CA MET A 1 -15.25 5.06 -14.24
C MET A 1 -15.50 4.35 -12.94
N TRP A 2 -16.29 3.42 -13.01
CA TRP A 2 -16.93 2.90 -11.83
C TRP A 2 -16.47 1.53 -11.42
N PHE A 3 -15.31 1.16 -11.93
CA PHE A 3 -14.73 -0.12 -11.64
C PHE A 3 -14.00 -0.05 -10.31
N PRO A 4 -14.34 -0.89 -9.35
CA PRO A 4 -13.67 -0.83 -8.06
C PRO A 4 -12.26 -1.40 -8.07
N PHE A 5 -11.91 -2.15 -9.11
CA PHE A 5 -10.63 -2.85 -9.15
C PHE A 5 -9.67 -2.18 -10.11
N SER A 6 -8.42 -2.09 -9.71
CA SER A 6 -7.35 -1.62 -10.55
C SER A 6 -6.18 -2.56 -10.47
N ARG A 7 -5.31 -2.50 -11.46
CA ARG A 7 -4.09 -3.30 -11.45
C ARG A 7 -2.90 -2.39 -11.32
N TYR A 8 -1.95 -2.80 -10.52
CA TYR A 8 -0.70 -2.09 -10.35
C TYR A 8 0.44 -3.07 -10.49
N LYS A 9 1.50 -2.65 -11.12
CA LYS A 9 2.69 -3.48 -11.27
C LYS A 9 3.69 -3.11 -10.18
N VAL A 10 4.23 -4.11 -9.53
CA VAL A 10 5.24 -3.90 -8.50
C VAL A 10 6.54 -3.47 -9.14
N VAL A 11 7.15 -2.42 -8.61
CA VAL A 11 8.43 -1.93 -9.03
C VAL A 11 9.36 -1.96 -7.84
N GLY A 12 10.56 -2.50 -8.05
CA GLY A 12 11.55 -2.55 -6.98
C GLY A 12 11.39 -3.77 -6.09
N HIS A 13 12.02 -3.72 -4.94
CA HIS A 13 12.17 -4.88 -4.07
C HIS A 13 11.61 -4.70 -2.67
N SER A 14 10.94 -3.58 -2.40
CA SER A 14 10.57 -3.23 -1.03
C SER A 14 9.55 -4.18 -0.40
N MET A 15 8.81 -4.92 -1.21
CA MET A 15 7.82 -5.86 -0.70
C MET A 15 8.24 -7.31 -0.81
N GLU A 16 9.48 -7.57 -1.17
CA GLU A 16 9.98 -8.94 -1.18
C GLU A 16 10.11 -9.47 0.23
N PRO A 17 9.86 -10.74 0.45
CA PRO A 17 9.56 -11.77 -0.55
C PRO A 17 8.07 -11.89 -0.89
N THR A 18 7.22 -11.07 -0.31
CA THR A 18 5.78 -11.18 -0.53
C THR A 18 5.39 -10.91 -1.97
N PHE A 19 5.90 -9.81 -2.51
CA PHE A 19 5.69 -9.45 -3.91
C PHE A 19 7.03 -9.09 -4.52
N ARG A 20 7.21 -9.44 -5.77
CA ARG A 20 8.46 -9.16 -6.48
C ARG A 20 8.23 -8.16 -7.59
N GLY A 21 9.28 -7.48 -7.97
CA GLY A 21 9.21 -6.57 -9.10
C GLY A 21 8.68 -7.30 -10.34
N GLY A 22 7.73 -6.68 -11.01
CA GLY A 22 7.06 -7.28 -12.14
C GLY A 22 5.75 -7.96 -11.84
N ASP A 23 5.48 -8.26 -10.57
CA ASP A 23 4.18 -8.84 -10.19
C ASP A 23 3.06 -7.86 -10.49
N THR A 24 1.93 -8.38 -10.91
CA THR A 24 0.73 -7.59 -11.11
C THR A 24 -0.19 -7.81 -9.92
N LEU A 25 -0.56 -6.72 -9.27
CA LEU A 25 -1.43 -6.77 -8.10
C LEU A 25 -2.79 -6.22 -8.45
N TRP A 26 -3.82 -6.91 -7.98
CA TRP A 26 -5.18 -6.39 -8.04
C TRP A 26 -5.46 -5.61 -6.78
N VAL A 27 -6.04 -4.44 -6.95
CA VAL A 27 -6.31 -3.51 -5.87
C VAL A 27 -7.78 -3.17 -5.88
N ASN A 28 -8.42 -3.33 -4.72
CA ASN A 28 -9.80 -2.92 -4.57
C ASN A 28 -9.82 -1.50 -4.04
N CYS A 29 -10.16 -0.57 -4.92
CA CYS A 29 -10.16 0.85 -4.57
C CYS A 29 -11.35 1.24 -3.71
N TRP A 30 -12.36 0.37 -3.61
CA TRP A 30 -13.54 0.64 -2.79
C TRP A 30 -13.48 0.01 -1.40
N SER A 31 -12.41 -0.74 -1.10
CA SER A 31 -12.31 -1.44 0.18
C SER A 31 -12.49 -0.51 1.37
N TYR A 32 -12.01 0.71 1.25
CA TYR A 32 -12.01 1.63 2.37
C TYR A 32 -13.09 2.70 2.31
N LEU A 33 -14.11 2.48 1.47
CA LEU A 33 -15.28 3.37 1.46
C LEU A 33 -16.11 3.18 2.72
N PHE A 34 -16.14 1.96 3.24
CA PHE A 34 -16.97 1.65 4.40
C PHE A 34 -16.17 1.10 5.58
N SER A 35 -14.86 1.06 5.45
CA SER A 35 -14.01 0.59 6.55
C SER A 35 -12.67 1.29 6.42
N SER A 36 -11.82 1.12 7.42
CA SER A 36 -10.49 1.72 7.42
C SER A 36 -9.43 0.65 7.22
N PRO A 37 -8.26 1.04 6.73
CA PRO A 37 -7.15 0.10 6.67
C PRO A 37 -6.84 -0.48 8.03
N LYS A 38 -6.50 -1.75 8.06
CA LYS A 38 -6.17 -2.48 9.28
C LYS A 38 -4.73 -2.91 9.26
N LYS A 39 -4.20 -3.19 10.44
CA LYS A 39 -2.85 -3.74 10.53
C LYS A 39 -2.74 -4.96 9.63
N LYS A 40 -1.62 -5.06 8.95
CA LYS A 40 -1.28 -6.13 8.02
C LYS A 40 -1.89 -5.98 6.63
N ASP A 41 -2.81 -5.06 6.43
CA ASP A 41 -3.28 -4.79 5.08
C ASP A 41 -2.14 -4.29 4.22
N VAL A 42 -2.12 -4.71 2.96
CA VAL A 42 -1.20 -4.14 1.98
C VAL A 42 -2.00 -3.14 1.17
N VAL A 43 -1.48 -1.93 1.09
CA VAL A 43 -2.21 -0.84 0.44
C VAL A 43 -1.36 -0.19 -0.64
N VAL A 44 -2.06 0.38 -1.62
CA VAL A 44 -1.46 1.28 -2.60
C VAL A 44 -1.79 2.69 -2.16
N PHE A 45 -0.80 3.55 -2.14
CA PHE A 45 -1.04 4.93 -1.74
C PHE A 45 -0.21 5.88 -2.59
N ASN A 46 -0.63 7.13 -2.61
CA ASN A 46 0.04 8.17 -3.37
C ASN A 46 0.97 8.94 -2.45
N HIS A 47 2.21 9.07 -2.87
CA HIS A 47 3.18 9.87 -2.14
C HIS A 47 4.03 10.64 -3.15
N ASN A 48 3.95 11.96 -3.11
CA ASN A 48 4.68 12.82 -4.04
C ASN A 48 4.44 12.44 -5.49
N ASN A 49 3.19 12.21 -5.83
CA ASN A 49 2.77 11.84 -7.19
C ASN A 49 3.29 10.48 -7.66
N LYS A 50 3.69 9.65 -6.73
CA LYS A 50 4.08 8.27 -7.04
C LYS A 50 3.17 7.32 -6.31
N PHE A 51 2.91 6.18 -6.93
CA PHE A 51 2.13 5.12 -6.29
C PHE A 51 3.10 4.15 -5.63
N LEU A 52 2.92 3.97 -4.33
CA LEU A 52 3.75 3.07 -3.56
C LEU A 52 2.89 1.97 -2.98
N ILE A 53 3.49 0.82 -2.74
CA ILE A 53 2.81 -0.34 -2.17
C ILE A 53 3.55 -0.72 -0.90
N LYS A 54 2.85 -0.68 0.22
CA LYS A 54 3.43 -0.98 1.52
C LYS A 54 2.40 -1.69 2.37
N ARG A 55 2.85 -2.21 3.50
CA ARG A 55 1.97 -2.90 4.45
C ARG A 55 1.68 -1.99 5.64
N VAL A 56 0.45 -2.00 6.12
CA VAL A 56 0.08 -1.24 7.30
C VAL A 56 0.72 -1.91 8.51
N TYR A 57 1.62 -1.20 9.16
CA TYR A 57 2.34 -1.69 10.32
C TYR A 57 1.69 -1.24 11.61
N LYS A 58 1.21 -0.02 11.64
CA LYS A 58 0.66 0.57 12.85
C LYS A 58 -0.37 1.62 12.48
N ILE A 59 -1.41 1.73 13.27
CA ILE A 59 -2.46 2.72 13.04
C ILE A 59 -2.34 3.76 14.13
N GLY A 60 -2.21 5.01 13.71
CA GLY A 60 -2.13 6.14 14.61
C GLY A 60 -3.39 6.96 14.57
N LYS A 61 -3.41 8.01 15.38
CA LYS A 61 -4.56 8.88 15.48
C LYS A 61 -4.82 9.63 14.18
N ASN A 62 -3.76 10.07 13.52
CA ASN A 62 -3.89 10.91 12.34
C ASN A 62 -3.38 10.25 11.07
N GLY A 63 -3.17 8.96 11.09
CA GLY A 63 -2.69 8.32 9.89
C GLY A 63 -2.16 6.93 10.16
N PHE A 64 -1.45 6.42 9.17
CA PHE A 64 -1.00 5.05 9.17
C PHE A 64 0.50 5.02 9.02
N PHE A 65 1.13 4.14 9.77
CA PHE A 65 2.55 3.90 9.68
C PHE A 65 2.72 2.70 8.75
N LEU A 66 3.34 2.91 7.61
CA LEU A 66 3.46 1.90 6.56
C LEU A 66 4.89 1.43 6.45
N ARG A 67 5.05 0.19 6.04
CA ARG A 67 6.34 -0.45 6.00
C ARG A 67 6.41 -1.44 4.85
N GLY A 68 7.54 -1.50 4.17
CA GLY A 68 7.77 -2.56 3.20
C GLY A 68 8.13 -3.85 3.91
N ASP A 69 7.84 -4.96 3.27
CA ASP A 69 8.16 -6.28 3.83
C ASP A 69 9.65 -6.58 3.78
N ASN A 70 10.36 -5.96 2.86
CA ASN A 70 11.80 -6.14 2.73
C ASN A 70 12.51 -5.12 3.62
N LYS A 71 12.99 -5.57 4.76
CA LYS A 71 13.57 -4.67 5.74
C LYS A 71 14.86 -4.00 5.28
N LYS A 72 15.52 -4.60 4.32
CA LYS A 72 16.81 -4.08 3.84
C LYS A 72 16.67 -3.06 2.73
N ASP A 73 15.55 -3.05 2.05
CA ASP A 73 15.40 -2.26 0.84
C ASP A 73 14.00 -1.66 0.81
N SER A 74 13.68 -0.87 1.79
CA SER A 74 12.34 -0.32 1.90
C SER A 74 12.39 1.07 2.46
N LEU A 75 11.64 1.95 1.80
CA LEU A 75 11.32 3.25 2.31
C LEU A 75 10.02 3.07 3.09
N ASP A 76 10.02 3.39 4.35
CA ASP A 76 8.82 3.21 5.18
C ASP A 76 8.43 4.51 5.85
N SER A 77 7.45 4.46 6.74
CA SER A 77 6.93 5.67 7.35
C SER A 77 7.92 6.41 8.24
N ARG A 78 9.01 5.77 8.64
CA ARG A 78 10.07 6.50 9.35
C ARG A 78 10.72 7.51 8.42
N ASP A 79 10.72 7.20 7.13
CA ASP A 79 11.27 8.08 6.11
C ASP A 79 10.17 8.93 5.47
N LEU A 80 8.96 8.39 5.38
CA LEU A 80 7.84 9.03 4.71
C LEU A 80 6.95 9.84 5.65
N GLY A 81 7.06 9.58 6.97
CA GLY A 81 6.12 10.10 7.95
C GLY A 81 4.86 9.25 7.93
N PHE A 82 3.88 9.61 8.75
CA PHE A 82 2.59 8.94 8.71
C PHE A 82 1.88 9.28 7.40
N VAL A 83 1.24 8.29 6.83
CA VAL A 83 0.46 8.45 5.61
C VAL A 83 -0.99 8.64 6.03
N SER A 84 -1.62 9.68 5.51
CA SER A 84 -3.01 9.95 5.86
C SER A 84 -3.96 9.08 5.04
N PHE A 85 -5.17 8.94 5.55
CA PHE A 85 -6.20 8.17 4.86
C PHE A 85 -6.43 8.68 3.43
N LYS A 86 -6.34 9.98 3.25
CA LYS A 86 -6.57 10.57 1.93
C LYS A 86 -5.57 10.11 0.88
N GLN A 87 -4.40 9.69 1.30
CA GLN A 87 -3.38 9.23 0.37
C GLN A 87 -3.58 7.79 -0.05
N ILE A 88 -4.38 7.03 0.68
CA ILE A 88 -4.57 5.61 0.41
C ILE A 88 -5.57 5.42 -0.71
N ILE A 89 -5.14 4.70 -1.73
CA ILE A 89 -5.94 4.47 -2.93
C ILE A 89 -6.78 3.22 -2.82
N GLY A 90 -6.22 2.17 -2.26
CA GLY A 90 -6.96 0.93 -2.15
C GLY A 90 -6.17 -0.17 -1.47
N LYS A 91 -6.82 -1.31 -1.34
CA LYS A 91 -6.27 -2.47 -0.67
C LYS A 91 -5.87 -3.51 -1.70
N VAL A 92 -4.67 -4.04 -1.56
CA VAL A 92 -4.21 -5.14 -2.40
C VAL A 92 -4.96 -6.40 -1.99
N ILE A 93 -5.63 -7.03 -2.94
CA ILE A 93 -6.42 -8.22 -2.64
C ILE A 93 -5.83 -9.48 -3.24
N THR A 94 -5.00 -9.34 -4.26
CA THR A 94 -4.34 -10.49 -4.82
C THR A 94 -3.22 -10.03 -5.71
N HIS A 95 -2.28 -10.95 -5.97
CA HIS A 95 -1.22 -10.68 -6.90
C HIS A 95 -1.14 -11.86 -7.85
N ARG A 96 -1.62 -11.91 -8.81
CA ARG A 96 -1.40 -12.93 -9.76
C ARG A 96 -2.24 -12.76 -10.93
#